data_43d6f53d37ff807bbe3e79ea080791cf
#
_entry.id   43d6f53d37ff807bbe3e79ea080791cf
#
_cell.length_a   1.000
_cell.length_b   1.000
_cell.length_c   1.000
_cell.angle_alpha   90.00
_cell.angle_beta   90.00
_cell.angle_gamma   90.00
#
_symmetry.space_group_name_H-M   'P 1'
#
loop_
_entity.id
_entity.type
_entity.pdbx_description
1 polymer ?
#
loop_
_entity_poly.entity_id
_entity_poly.type
_entity_poly.pdbx_seq_one_letter_code
_entity_poly.pdbx_strand_id
1 'polypeptide(L)'
;MSSPVLEAAVPPPSLHLSLTTRREDLLARLAEPQQYDVAVIGGGATGLGVALDAAARGLRVVLVESHDFAKGTSSRATKLVHGGVRYLAQGNISLVREALHERTRLLHNAPHLAQPLPFVMPSYQWWETPFYGAGL
;
A
#
# COMPACT_ATOMS: atom_id res chain seq x y z
N MET A 1 10.01 1.00 50.50
CA MET A 1 10.32 1.20 49.06
C MET A 1 9.71 0.01 48.36
N SER A 2 8.49 0.19 47.84
CA SER A 2 7.75 -0.86 47.14
C SER A 2 8.10 -0.79 45.66
N SER A 3 8.63 -1.87 45.10
CA SER A 3 8.89 -2.00 43.66
C SER A 3 7.58 -2.05 42.89
N PRO A 4 7.46 -1.41 41.71
CA PRO A 4 6.28 -1.54 40.87
C PRO A 4 6.23 -2.96 40.29
N VAL A 5 5.10 -3.63 40.51
CA VAL A 5 4.74 -4.88 39.85
C VAL A 5 4.60 -4.60 38.36
N LEU A 6 5.48 -5.14 37.54
CA LEU A 6 5.34 -5.17 36.10
C LEU A 6 4.06 -5.94 35.77
N GLU A 7 3.04 -5.23 35.37
CA GLU A 7 1.80 -5.78 34.82
C GLU A 7 2.15 -6.58 33.56
N ALA A 8 1.96 -7.89 33.65
CA ALA A 8 2.26 -8.80 32.56
C ALA A 8 1.42 -8.41 31.33
N ALA A 9 2.09 -8.04 30.25
CA ALA A 9 1.45 -7.75 28.97
C ALA A 9 0.56 -8.95 28.57
N VAL A 10 -0.73 -8.70 28.40
CA VAL A 10 -1.69 -9.66 27.90
C VAL A 10 -1.18 -10.12 26.53
N PRO A 11 -0.94 -11.42 26.31
CA PRO A 11 -0.51 -11.90 25.01
C PRO A 11 -1.58 -11.53 23.96
N PRO A 12 -1.16 -11.13 22.74
CA PRO A 12 -2.13 -10.81 21.70
C PRO A 12 -3.01 -12.04 21.46
N PRO A 13 -4.33 -11.83 21.24
CA PRO A 13 -5.24 -12.94 20.95
C PRO A 13 -4.68 -13.72 19.75
N SER A 14 -4.59 -15.04 19.90
CA SER A 14 -4.19 -15.93 18.82
C SER A 14 -5.08 -15.65 17.62
N LEU A 15 -4.52 -15.01 16.60
CA LEU A 15 -5.16 -14.75 15.32
C LEU A 15 -5.39 -16.10 14.64
N HIS A 16 -6.48 -16.78 15.00
CA HIS A 16 -7.11 -17.74 14.12
C HIS A 16 -7.69 -16.92 12.95
N LEU A 17 -6.84 -16.63 12.00
CA LEU A 17 -7.23 -16.13 10.69
C LEU A 17 -8.09 -17.22 10.03
N SER A 18 -9.39 -17.23 10.33
CA SER A 18 -10.31 -17.82 9.38
C SER A 18 -10.25 -16.95 8.15
N LEU A 19 -9.62 -17.44 7.10
CA LEU A 19 -9.44 -16.76 5.81
C LEU A 19 -10.78 -16.62 5.05
N THR A 20 -11.88 -16.45 5.79
CA THR A 20 -13.16 -16.24 5.15
C THR A 20 -13.22 -14.83 4.58
N THR A 21 -13.47 -14.76 3.28
CA THR A 21 -13.76 -13.52 2.56
C THR A 21 -15.25 -13.37 2.26
N ARG A 22 -16.08 -14.27 2.80
CA ARG A 22 -17.54 -14.19 2.61
C ARG A 22 -18.07 -12.97 3.35
N ARG A 23 -18.86 -12.18 2.64
CA ARG A 23 -19.43 -10.95 3.18
C ARG A 23 -20.25 -11.17 4.46
N GLU A 24 -21.02 -12.25 4.51
CA GLU A 24 -21.85 -12.61 5.65
C GLU A 24 -21.03 -12.83 6.92
N ASP A 25 -19.94 -13.55 6.81
CA ASP A 25 -19.04 -13.84 7.93
C ASP A 25 -18.32 -12.57 8.41
N LEU A 26 -17.94 -11.69 7.48
CA LEU A 26 -17.31 -10.41 7.82
C LEU A 26 -18.30 -9.49 8.55
N LEU A 27 -19.55 -9.44 8.09
CA LEU A 27 -20.60 -8.65 8.75
C LEU A 27 -20.96 -9.22 10.13
N ALA A 28 -21.03 -10.55 10.28
CA ALA A 28 -21.27 -11.19 11.55
C ALA A 28 -20.15 -10.83 12.56
N ARG A 29 -18.89 -10.90 12.14
CA ARG A 29 -17.75 -10.48 12.97
C ARG A 29 -17.78 -9.00 13.33
N LEU A 30 -18.23 -8.13 12.42
CA LEU A 30 -18.37 -6.71 12.70
C LEU A 30 -19.49 -6.41 13.70
N ALA A 31 -20.52 -7.25 13.75
CA ALA A 31 -21.64 -7.13 14.69
C ALA A 31 -21.28 -7.58 16.12
N GLU A 32 -20.20 -8.32 16.30
CA GLU A 32 -19.72 -8.70 17.62
C GLU A 32 -19.17 -7.47 18.35
N PRO A 33 -19.45 -7.32 19.66
CA PRO A 33 -18.89 -6.24 20.46
C PRO A 33 -17.37 -6.37 20.55
N GLN A 34 -16.66 -5.56 19.79
CA GLN A 34 -15.21 -5.51 19.83
C GLN A 34 -14.71 -4.08 19.68
N GLN A 35 -13.54 -3.83 20.22
CA GLN A 35 -12.89 -2.55 20.12
C GLN A 35 -11.81 -2.60 19.05
N TYR A 36 -11.81 -1.62 18.15
CA TYR A 36 -10.80 -1.42 17.14
C TYR A 36 -9.89 -0.25 17.54
N ASP A 37 -8.62 -0.36 17.23
CA ASP A 37 -7.65 0.71 17.45
C ASP A 37 -7.64 1.70 16.27
N VAL A 38 -7.92 1.18 15.05
CA VAL A 38 -7.95 1.98 13.82
C VAL A 38 -9.15 1.58 12.96
N ALA A 39 -9.90 2.57 12.51
CA ALA A 39 -10.95 2.41 11.50
C ALA A 39 -10.52 3.10 10.20
N VAL A 40 -10.47 2.34 9.10
CA VAL A 40 -10.09 2.83 7.77
C VAL A 40 -11.34 2.85 6.88
N ILE A 41 -11.65 4.00 6.31
CA ILE A 41 -12.77 4.18 5.38
C ILE A 41 -12.23 4.32 3.98
N GLY A 42 -12.53 3.37 3.13
CA GLY A 42 -12.11 3.29 1.73
C GLY A 42 -11.03 2.25 1.47
N GLY A 43 -11.28 1.36 0.52
CA GLY A 43 -10.43 0.23 0.13
C GLY A 43 -9.61 0.49 -1.14
N GLY A 44 -9.16 1.73 -1.38
CA GLY A 44 -8.18 2.05 -2.41
C GLY A 44 -6.75 1.78 -1.96
N ALA A 45 -5.77 2.14 -2.79
CA ALA A 45 -4.34 1.90 -2.51
C ALA A 45 -3.91 2.49 -1.15
N THR A 46 -4.33 3.71 -0.83
CA THR A 46 -4.01 4.37 0.44
C THR A 46 -4.63 3.66 1.63
N GLY A 47 -5.94 3.36 1.56
CA GLY A 47 -6.63 2.71 2.68
C GLY A 47 -6.12 1.30 2.95
N LEU A 48 -5.87 0.52 1.90
CA LEU A 48 -5.27 -0.81 2.02
C LEU A 48 -3.85 -0.74 2.61
N GLY A 49 -3.05 0.25 2.18
CA GLY A 49 -1.71 0.47 2.74
C GLY A 49 -1.73 0.82 4.22
N VAL A 50 -2.61 1.74 4.62
CA VAL A 50 -2.78 2.13 6.03
C VAL A 50 -3.25 0.94 6.88
N ALA A 51 -4.25 0.18 6.38
CA ALA A 51 -4.78 -0.97 7.10
C ALA A 51 -3.71 -2.07 7.28
N LEU A 52 -2.92 -2.32 6.23
CA LEU A 52 -1.85 -3.31 6.27
C LEU A 52 -0.74 -2.90 7.25
N ASP A 53 -0.28 -1.65 7.20
CA ASP A 53 0.77 -1.16 8.10
C ASP A 53 0.31 -1.17 9.55
N ALA A 54 -0.91 -0.72 9.83
CA ALA A 54 -1.48 -0.75 11.18
C ALA A 54 -1.62 -2.19 11.71
N ALA A 55 -2.10 -3.13 10.89
CA ALA A 55 -2.21 -4.54 11.26
C ALA A 55 -0.83 -5.18 11.49
N ALA A 56 0.17 -4.85 10.67
CA ALA A 56 1.54 -5.32 10.84
C ALA A 56 2.19 -4.83 12.14
N ARG A 57 1.73 -3.70 12.67
CA ARG A 57 2.13 -3.16 13.98
C ARG A 57 1.35 -3.77 15.15
N GLY A 58 0.46 -4.73 14.90
CA GLY A 58 -0.33 -5.41 15.92
C GLY A 58 -1.60 -4.66 16.35
N LEU A 59 -1.98 -3.60 15.66
CA LEU A 59 -3.22 -2.87 15.94
C LEU A 59 -4.44 -3.63 15.40
N ARG A 60 -5.56 -3.53 16.12
CA ARG A 60 -6.83 -4.07 15.65
C ARG A 60 -7.44 -3.10 14.66
N VAL A 61 -7.55 -3.54 13.42
CA VAL A 61 -7.97 -2.69 12.31
C VAL A 61 -9.32 -3.15 11.77
N VAL A 62 -10.23 -2.22 11.53
CA VAL A 62 -11.39 -2.41 10.69
C VAL A 62 -11.26 -1.56 9.44
N LEU A 63 -11.44 -2.16 8.27
CA LEU A 63 -11.49 -1.47 6.99
C LEU A 63 -12.87 -1.67 6.37
N VAL A 64 -13.52 -0.59 5.96
CA VAL A 64 -14.83 -0.61 5.31
C VAL A 64 -14.74 0.05 3.93
N GLU A 65 -15.32 -0.61 2.94
CA GLU A 65 -15.42 -0.15 1.56
C GLU A 65 -16.86 -0.24 1.08
N SER A 66 -17.35 0.78 0.41
CA SER A 66 -18.74 0.87 -0.03
C SER A 66 -19.06 -0.01 -1.23
N HIS A 67 -18.07 -0.36 -2.04
CA HIS A 67 -18.27 -1.13 -3.27
C HIS A 67 -17.36 -2.37 -3.29
N ASP A 68 -16.21 -2.24 -3.92
CA ASP A 68 -15.18 -3.26 -4.03
C ASP A 68 -13.81 -2.64 -3.87
N PHE A 69 -12.84 -3.42 -3.43
CA PHE A 69 -11.47 -2.94 -3.25
C PHE A 69 -10.90 -2.43 -4.57
N ALA A 70 -10.17 -1.33 -4.49
CA ALA A 70 -9.51 -0.69 -5.61
C ALA A 70 -10.44 -0.24 -6.77
N LYS A 71 -11.77 -0.23 -6.60
CA LYS A 71 -12.74 0.11 -7.65
C LYS A 71 -12.65 1.56 -8.15
N GLY A 72 -12.16 2.47 -7.33
CA GLY A 72 -12.02 3.89 -7.66
C GLY A 72 -10.82 4.16 -8.59
N THR A 73 -10.01 5.14 -8.22
CA THR A 73 -8.83 5.57 -8.98
C THR A 73 -7.83 4.45 -9.25
N SER A 74 -7.64 3.54 -8.30
CA SER A 74 -6.69 2.43 -8.43
C SER A 74 -7.01 1.50 -9.61
N SER A 75 -8.30 1.28 -9.94
CA SER A 75 -8.69 0.49 -11.14
C SER A 75 -8.65 1.29 -12.41
N ARG A 76 -8.75 2.61 -12.34
CA ARG A 76 -8.90 3.51 -13.50
C ARG A 76 -7.60 4.22 -13.89
N ALA A 77 -6.52 3.94 -13.19
CA ALA A 77 -5.19 4.38 -13.54
C ALA A 77 -4.62 3.56 -14.70
N THR A 78 -3.59 4.07 -15.35
CA THR A 78 -2.86 3.37 -16.43
C THR A 78 -2.13 2.11 -15.94
N LYS A 79 -2.05 1.91 -14.62
CA LYS A 79 -1.35 0.80 -13.94
C LYS A 79 0.15 0.74 -14.25
N LEU A 80 0.72 1.88 -14.61
CA LEU A 80 2.15 2.02 -14.82
C LEU A 80 2.79 2.59 -13.54
N VAL A 81 3.76 1.88 -13.00
CA VAL A 81 4.58 2.35 -11.87
C VAL A 81 5.89 2.87 -12.44
N HIS A 82 6.07 4.17 -12.38
CA HIS A 82 7.21 4.85 -12.99
C HIS A 82 7.85 5.87 -12.04
N GLY A 83 9.08 6.26 -12.31
CA GLY A 83 9.84 7.21 -11.49
C GLY A 83 9.42 8.69 -11.64
N GLY A 84 8.50 8.98 -12.56
CA GLY A 84 7.95 10.32 -12.71
C GLY A 84 8.87 11.29 -13.47
N VAL A 85 9.11 11.04 -14.76
CA VAL A 85 9.85 11.95 -15.66
C VAL A 85 9.34 13.40 -15.57
N ARG A 86 8.04 13.59 -15.35
CA ARG A 86 7.44 14.91 -15.15
C ARG A 86 8.01 15.65 -13.95
N TYR A 87 8.27 14.94 -12.85
CA TYR A 87 8.84 15.54 -11.63
C TYR A 87 10.33 15.85 -11.79
N LEU A 88 11.02 15.04 -12.61
CA LEU A 88 12.40 15.33 -12.99
C LEU A 88 12.50 16.65 -13.75
N ALA A 89 11.60 16.89 -14.71
CA ALA A 89 11.51 18.15 -15.44
C ALA A 89 11.21 19.36 -14.55
N GLN A 90 10.57 19.14 -13.40
CA GLN A 90 10.30 20.16 -12.37
C GLN A 90 11.44 20.33 -11.35
N GLY A 91 12.53 19.57 -11.49
CA GLY A 91 13.66 19.62 -10.57
C GLY A 91 13.42 18.92 -9.22
N ASN A 92 12.34 18.19 -9.06
CA ASN A 92 12.00 17.50 -7.81
C ASN A 92 12.67 16.11 -7.75
N ILE A 93 13.98 16.12 -7.53
CA ILE A 93 14.82 14.91 -7.51
C ILE A 93 14.49 13.99 -6.33
N SER A 94 14.10 14.55 -5.17
CA SER A 94 13.77 13.75 -3.99
C SER A 94 12.55 12.85 -4.25
N LEU A 95 11.51 13.40 -4.86
CA LEU A 95 10.30 12.66 -5.20
C LEU A 95 10.57 11.58 -6.26
N VAL A 96 11.44 11.86 -7.23
CA VAL A 96 11.86 10.86 -8.23
C VAL A 96 12.58 9.69 -7.56
N ARG A 97 13.53 9.97 -6.65
CA ARG A 97 14.22 8.91 -5.90
C ARG A 97 13.28 8.06 -5.06
N GLU A 98 12.35 8.68 -4.37
CA GLU A 98 11.34 7.99 -3.58
C GLU A 98 10.47 7.08 -4.46
N ALA A 99 9.95 7.60 -5.58
CA ALA A 99 9.15 6.83 -6.53
C ALA A 99 9.91 5.63 -7.11
N LEU A 100 11.19 5.78 -7.47
CA LEU A 100 12.04 4.70 -7.95
C LEU A 100 12.29 3.64 -6.87
N HIS A 101 12.46 4.06 -5.63
CA HIS A 101 12.64 3.15 -4.49
C HIS A 101 11.37 2.33 -4.24
N GLU A 102 10.21 2.99 -4.23
CA GLU A 102 8.92 2.31 -4.06
C GLU A 102 8.61 1.37 -5.24
N ARG A 103 8.98 1.74 -6.46
CA ARG A 103 8.90 0.84 -7.63
C ARG A 103 9.70 -0.44 -7.41
N THR A 104 10.94 -0.31 -6.93
CA THR A 104 11.80 -1.48 -6.65
C THR A 104 11.18 -2.37 -5.57
N ARG A 105 10.64 -1.78 -4.51
CA ARG A 105 9.93 -2.51 -3.46
C ARG A 105 8.72 -3.26 -4.01
N LEU A 106 7.92 -2.62 -4.86
CA LEU A 106 6.75 -3.25 -5.47
C LEU A 106 7.14 -4.45 -6.33
N LEU A 107 8.17 -4.32 -7.16
CA LEU A 107 8.69 -5.42 -8.00
C LEU A 107 9.21 -6.58 -7.14
N HIS A 108 9.82 -6.29 -6.00
CA HIS A 108 10.30 -7.31 -5.07
C HIS A 108 9.14 -8.00 -4.33
N ASN A 109 8.17 -7.23 -3.84
CA ASN A 109 7.08 -7.74 -3.00
C ASN A 109 5.97 -8.42 -3.80
N ALA A 110 5.75 -8.02 -5.06
CA ALA A 110 4.68 -8.52 -5.90
C ALA A 110 5.13 -8.84 -7.34
N PRO A 111 6.14 -9.71 -7.53
CA PRO A 111 6.68 -10.03 -8.86
C PRO A 111 5.67 -10.72 -9.78
N HIS A 112 4.63 -11.30 -9.20
CA HIS A 112 3.51 -11.92 -9.93
C HIS A 112 2.48 -10.92 -10.45
N LEU A 113 2.47 -9.68 -9.93
CA LEU A 113 1.54 -8.61 -10.30
C LEU A 113 2.21 -7.49 -11.08
N ALA A 114 3.50 -7.24 -10.85
CA ALA A 114 4.25 -6.15 -11.44
C ALA A 114 5.43 -6.71 -12.24
N GLN A 115 5.51 -6.33 -13.51
CA GLN A 115 6.58 -6.76 -14.41
C GLN A 115 7.19 -5.57 -15.14
N PRO A 116 8.49 -5.60 -15.48
CA PRO A 116 9.08 -4.60 -16.33
C PRO A 116 8.38 -4.52 -17.69
N LEU A 117 7.97 -3.33 -18.08
CA LEU A 117 7.34 -3.09 -19.39
C LEU A 117 8.33 -2.34 -20.28
N PRO A 118 8.75 -2.92 -21.42
CA PRO A 118 9.61 -2.20 -22.35
C PRO A 118 8.83 -1.08 -23.05
N PHE A 119 9.47 0.08 -23.14
CA PHE A 119 8.93 1.24 -23.86
C PHE A 119 9.80 1.56 -25.06
N VAL A 120 9.15 1.95 -26.14
CA VAL A 120 9.80 2.61 -27.27
C VAL A 120 9.53 4.08 -27.17
N MET A 121 10.56 4.86 -26.89
CA MET A 121 10.47 6.31 -26.81
C MET A 121 11.17 6.95 -28.02
N PRO A 122 10.40 7.58 -28.93
CA PRO A 122 11.01 8.27 -30.03
C PRO A 122 11.81 9.47 -29.52
N SER A 123 13.06 9.55 -29.91
CA SER A 123 13.98 10.64 -29.57
C SER A 123 14.40 11.34 -30.85
N TYR A 124 14.14 12.62 -30.94
CA TYR A 124 14.41 13.43 -32.12
C TYR A 124 15.66 14.32 -31.94
N GLN A 125 16.08 14.51 -30.67
CA GLN A 125 17.26 15.30 -30.31
C GLN A 125 18.23 14.45 -29.50
N TRP A 126 19.51 14.64 -29.69
CA TRP A 126 20.57 13.85 -29.05
C TRP A 126 20.56 13.91 -27.50
N TRP A 127 20.04 14.99 -26.91
CA TRP A 127 19.93 15.19 -25.46
C TRP A 127 18.70 14.53 -24.85
N GLU A 128 17.69 14.19 -25.65
CA GLU A 128 16.43 13.61 -25.17
C GLU A 128 16.65 12.19 -24.63
N THR A 129 17.49 11.40 -25.29
CA THR A 129 17.78 10.03 -24.86
C THR A 129 18.35 9.94 -23.43
N PRO A 130 19.42 10.69 -23.05
CA PRO A 130 19.91 10.68 -21.69
C PRO A 130 18.92 11.30 -20.70
N PHE A 131 18.16 12.31 -21.11
CA PHE A 131 17.16 12.95 -20.26
C PHE A 131 16.01 12.00 -19.87
N TYR A 132 15.44 11.32 -20.85
CA TYR A 132 14.37 10.37 -20.59
C TYR A 132 14.91 9.09 -19.89
N GLY A 133 16.08 8.63 -20.23
CA GLY A 133 16.71 7.47 -19.61
C GLY A 133 17.02 7.66 -18.12
N ALA A 134 17.24 8.89 -17.67
CA ALA A 134 17.45 9.19 -16.26
C ALA A 134 16.15 9.19 -15.44
N GLY A 135 14.99 9.31 -16.10
CA GLY A 135 13.67 9.35 -15.45
C GLY A 135 12.88 8.03 -15.48
N LEU A 136 13.36 7.05 -16.21
CA LEU A 136 12.73 5.72 -16.35
C LEU A 136 13.45 4.69 -15.50
#